data_506f8a6d6158a93e6648f9ff8abd7f3f
#
_entry.id   506f8a6d6158a93e6648f9ff8abd7f3f
#
_cell.length_a   1.000
_cell.length_b   1.000
_cell.length_c   1.000
_cell.angle_alpha   90.00
_cell.angle_beta   90.00
_cell.angle_gamma   90.00
#
_symmetry.space_group_name_H-M   'P 1'
#
loop_
_entity.id
_entity.type
_entity.pdbx_description
1 polymer ?
#
loop_
_entity_poly.entity_id
_entity_poly.type
_entity_poly.pdbx_seq_one_letter_code
_entity_poly.pdbx_strand_id
1 'polypeptide(L)'
;MKTVIIGGGASGISAAIRLKQLNSDMSVTVIEHLGEIMKKIYATGNGRCNIANKNAEHYDEVKDFLSSLGLILREDEKGRMYPYSNQASSVVEVFKAKCEKLGIEILTDCNVKNADCYENTFHIYTDKGIIDSDYLILATGGKSQPPLGSDGSGYALSKKFGHKITALSPALVQLKSSSKHCRALKGVRTK
;
A
#
# COMPACT_ATOMS: atom_id res chain seq x y z
N MET A 1 3.28 -23.22 5.33
CA MET A 1 4.17 -22.11 4.89
C MET A 1 3.62 -20.80 5.44
N LYS A 2 4.50 -19.97 5.98
CA LYS A 2 4.18 -18.67 6.58
C LYS A 2 4.85 -17.56 5.79
N THR A 3 4.09 -16.55 5.41
CA THR A 3 4.59 -15.35 4.74
C THR A 3 4.33 -14.12 5.61
N VAL A 4 5.35 -13.32 5.83
CA VAL A 4 5.21 -12.00 6.45
C VAL A 4 5.37 -10.91 5.39
N ILE A 5 4.48 -9.92 5.43
CA ILE A 5 4.48 -8.75 4.55
C ILE A 5 4.69 -7.52 5.42
N ILE A 6 5.76 -6.76 5.18
CA ILE A 6 6.02 -5.50 5.87
C ILE A 6 5.45 -4.35 5.04
N GLY A 7 4.43 -3.69 5.56
CA GLY A 7 3.70 -2.58 4.97
C GLY A 7 2.27 -2.95 4.59
N GLY A 8 1.30 -2.40 5.32
CA GLY A 8 -0.15 -2.55 5.12
C GLY A 8 -0.74 -1.56 4.09
N GLY A 9 0.07 -1.06 3.16
CA GLY A 9 -0.38 -0.23 2.05
C GLY A 9 -1.09 -1.03 0.95
N ALA A 10 -1.50 -0.37 -0.14
CA ALA A 10 -2.22 -1.02 -1.24
C ALA A 10 -1.48 -2.24 -1.80
N SER A 11 -0.16 -2.13 -2.01
CA SER A 11 0.65 -3.24 -2.55
C SER A 11 0.73 -4.43 -1.60
N GLY A 12 0.96 -4.17 -0.29
CA GLY A 12 1.07 -5.26 0.70
C GLY A 12 -0.25 -5.99 0.93
N ILE A 13 -1.35 -5.24 1.04
CA ILE A 13 -2.68 -5.83 1.20
C ILE A 13 -3.10 -6.60 -0.05
N SER A 14 -2.82 -6.07 -1.25
CA SER A 14 -3.10 -6.81 -2.50
C SER A 14 -2.28 -8.09 -2.60
N ALA A 15 -0.99 -8.05 -2.22
CA ALA A 15 -0.13 -9.23 -2.18
C ALA A 15 -0.67 -10.27 -1.19
N ALA A 16 -1.07 -9.85 0.01
CA ALA A 16 -1.64 -10.74 1.03
C ALA A 16 -2.90 -11.46 0.54
N ILE A 17 -3.83 -10.70 -0.05
CA ILE A 17 -5.07 -11.25 -0.62
C ILE A 17 -4.74 -12.23 -1.75
N ARG A 18 -3.83 -11.86 -2.67
CA ARG A 18 -3.47 -12.70 -3.80
C ARG A 18 -2.80 -14.00 -3.36
N LEU A 19 -1.93 -13.97 -2.38
CA LEU A 19 -1.32 -15.17 -1.79
C LEU A 19 -2.38 -16.13 -1.23
N LYS A 20 -3.35 -15.61 -0.49
CA LYS A 20 -4.45 -16.43 0.05
C LYS A 20 -5.41 -16.94 -1.02
N GLN A 21 -5.59 -16.22 -2.12
CA GLN A 21 -6.37 -16.71 -3.26
C GLN A 21 -5.66 -17.85 -4.00
N LEU A 22 -4.32 -17.81 -4.09
CA LEU A 22 -3.51 -18.83 -4.75
C LEU A 22 -3.30 -20.08 -3.88
N ASN A 23 -3.21 -19.87 -2.57
CA ASN A 23 -3.03 -20.95 -1.60
C ASN A 23 -3.72 -20.59 -0.27
N SER A 24 -4.91 -21.15 -0.07
CA SER A 24 -5.73 -20.90 1.14
C SER A 24 -5.05 -21.32 2.44
N ASP A 25 -4.18 -22.33 2.38
CA ASP A 25 -3.53 -22.91 3.56
C ASP A 25 -2.30 -22.12 4.02
N MET A 26 -1.86 -21.15 3.20
CA MET A 26 -0.75 -20.27 3.56
C MET A 26 -1.12 -19.37 4.73
N SER A 27 -0.30 -19.34 5.77
CA SER A 27 -0.41 -18.32 6.82
C SER A 27 0.18 -17.00 6.32
N VAL A 28 -0.60 -15.94 6.35
CA VAL A 28 -0.17 -14.61 5.89
C VAL A 28 -0.38 -13.59 7.00
N THR A 29 0.70 -12.93 7.40
CA THR A 29 0.70 -11.84 8.39
C THR A 29 1.18 -10.55 7.73
N VAL A 30 0.42 -9.48 7.85
CA VAL A 30 0.80 -8.14 7.41
C VAL A 30 1.17 -7.29 8.62
N ILE A 31 2.34 -6.65 8.58
CA ILE A 31 2.81 -5.74 9.63
C ILE A 31 2.70 -4.31 9.12
N GLU A 32 1.99 -3.46 9.86
CA GLU A 32 1.81 -2.04 9.56
C GLU A 32 2.20 -1.18 10.77
N HIS A 33 3.03 -0.17 10.55
CA HIS A 33 3.50 0.70 11.63
C HIS A 33 2.48 1.76 12.06
N LEU A 34 1.51 2.08 11.19
CA LEU A 34 0.39 2.95 11.51
C LEU A 34 -0.75 2.14 12.15
N GLY A 35 -1.65 2.85 12.86
CA GLY A 35 -2.86 2.25 13.45
C GLY A 35 -3.91 1.80 12.42
N GLU A 36 -3.67 2.02 11.12
CA GLU A 36 -4.62 1.71 10.07
C GLU A 36 -3.90 1.33 8.77
N ILE A 37 -4.38 0.27 8.12
CA ILE A 37 -3.91 -0.15 6.80
C ILE A 37 -4.45 0.78 5.70
N MET A 38 -3.76 0.81 4.54
CA MET A 38 -4.18 1.51 3.33
C MET A 38 -4.41 3.02 3.50
N LYS A 39 -3.87 3.65 4.53
CA LYS A 39 -4.09 5.06 4.88
C LYS A 39 -3.87 6.03 3.71
N LYS A 40 -2.91 5.75 2.84
CA LYS A 40 -2.65 6.58 1.66
C LYS A 40 -3.82 6.59 0.65
N ILE A 41 -4.61 5.53 0.58
CA ILE A 41 -5.75 5.43 -0.33
C ILE A 41 -6.76 6.55 -0.09
N TYR A 42 -7.02 6.89 1.18
CA TYR A 42 -7.94 7.98 1.51
C TYR A 42 -7.55 9.35 0.92
N ALA A 43 -6.25 9.58 0.70
CA ALA A 43 -5.74 10.82 0.12
C ALA A 43 -5.70 10.82 -1.41
N THR A 44 -5.94 9.69 -2.06
CA THR A 44 -5.86 9.58 -3.52
C THR A 44 -7.13 10.10 -4.19
N GLY A 45 -6.99 10.65 -5.40
CA GLY A 45 -8.12 11.13 -6.20
C GLY A 45 -8.99 12.18 -5.48
N ASN A 46 -8.43 12.97 -4.55
CA ASN A 46 -9.17 13.88 -3.66
C ASN A 46 -10.24 13.16 -2.83
N GLY A 47 -9.89 12.06 -2.19
CA GLY A 47 -10.81 11.26 -1.38
C GLY A 47 -11.72 10.32 -2.17
N ARG A 48 -11.58 10.28 -3.51
CA ARG A 48 -12.38 9.40 -4.38
C ARG A 48 -11.70 8.10 -4.76
N CYS A 49 -10.38 8.00 -4.58
CA CYS A 49 -9.52 6.89 -5.00
C CYS A 49 -9.54 6.66 -6.53
N ASN A 50 -8.62 7.32 -7.25
CA ASN A 50 -8.30 6.92 -8.63
C ASN A 50 -7.49 5.61 -8.58
N ILE A 51 -8.19 4.46 -8.67
CA ILE A 51 -7.61 3.15 -8.35
C ILE A 51 -6.91 2.50 -9.55
N ALA A 52 -7.33 2.82 -10.77
CA ALA A 52 -6.75 2.28 -12.00
C ALA A 52 -6.92 3.25 -13.16
N ASN A 53 -6.30 2.94 -14.28
CA ASN A 53 -6.48 3.67 -15.53
C ASN A 53 -6.59 2.67 -16.67
N LYS A 54 -7.64 2.81 -17.49
CA LYS A 54 -7.93 1.95 -18.65
C LYS A 54 -6.76 1.87 -19.66
N ASN A 55 -5.99 2.96 -19.75
CA ASN A 55 -4.85 3.04 -20.68
C ASN A 55 -3.54 2.55 -20.05
N ALA A 56 -3.57 2.04 -18.82
CA ALA A 56 -2.38 1.48 -18.17
C ALA A 56 -2.10 0.08 -18.70
N GLU A 57 -0.81 -0.28 -18.75
CA GLU A 57 -0.38 -1.64 -18.96
C GLU A 57 -1.00 -2.55 -17.88
N HIS A 58 -1.37 -3.78 -18.25
CA HIS A 58 -2.01 -4.76 -17.36
C HIS A 58 -3.36 -4.32 -16.75
N TYR A 59 -4.07 -3.38 -17.39
CA TYR A 59 -5.36 -2.89 -16.87
C TYR A 59 -6.37 -4.02 -16.64
N ASP A 60 -6.50 -4.96 -17.56
CA ASP A 60 -7.50 -6.04 -17.47
C ASP A 60 -7.22 -6.96 -16.28
N GLU A 61 -5.95 -7.29 -16.00
CA GLU A 61 -5.55 -8.09 -14.84
C GLU A 61 -5.89 -7.36 -13.52
N VAL A 62 -5.62 -6.05 -13.46
CA VAL A 62 -5.96 -5.22 -12.31
C VAL A 62 -7.47 -5.14 -12.13
N LYS A 63 -8.24 -4.95 -13.20
CA LYS A 63 -9.69 -4.91 -13.18
C LYS A 63 -10.29 -6.22 -12.68
N ASP A 64 -9.79 -7.36 -13.16
CA ASP A 64 -10.25 -8.69 -12.76
C ASP A 64 -9.94 -8.93 -11.27
N PHE A 65 -8.74 -8.56 -10.82
CA PHE A 65 -8.40 -8.63 -9.40
C PHE A 65 -9.37 -7.78 -8.55
N LEU A 66 -9.59 -6.51 -8.89
CA LEU A 66 -10.49 -5.63 -8.15
C LEU A 66 -11.94 -6.12 -8.16
N SER A 67 -12.39 -6.66 -9.30
CA SER A 67 -13.71 -7.29 -9.42
C SER A 67 -13.85 -8.53 -8.54
N SER A 68 -12.79 -9.33 -8.41
CA SER A 68 -12.77 -10.51 -7.51
C SER A 68 -12.90 -10.15 -6.03
N LEU A 69 -12.61 -8.89 -5.69
CA LEU A 69 -12.83 -8.36 -4.34
C LEU A 69 -14.27 -7.87 -4.13
N GLY A 70 -15.05 -7.70 -5.18
CA GLY A 70 -16.39 -7.12 -5.15
C GLY A 70 -16.42 -5.62 -5.41
N LEU A 71 -15.32 -5.01 -5.88
CA LEU A 71 -15.29 -3.59 -6.25
C LEU A 71 -15.97 -3.37 -7.59
N ILE A 72 -16.98 -2.50 -7.59
CA ILE A 72 -17.61 -1.98 -8.80
C ILE A 72 -16.96 -0.66 -9.16
N LEU A 73 -16.41 -0.57 -10.37
CA LEU A 73 -15.68 0.59 -10.86
C LEU A 73 -16.49 1.35 -11.92
N ARG A 74 -16.22 2.65 -12.01
CA ARG A 74 -16.68 3.51 -13.09
C ARG A 74 -15.51 4.25 -13.73
N GLU A 75 -15.58 4.42 -15.03
CA GLU A 75 -14.61 5.18 -15.84
C GLU A 75 -15.03 6.64 -15.94
N ASP A 76 -14.05 7.55 -15.97
CA ASP A 76 -14.26 8.94 -16.35
C ASP A 76 -13.80 9.20 -17.80
N GLU A 77 -14.03 10.41 -18.30
CA GLU A 77 -13.71 10.82 -19.68
C GLU A 77 -12.23 10.67 -20.05
N LYS A 78 -11.34 10.53 -19.07
CA LYS A 78 -9.88 10.39 -19.25
C LYS A 78 -9.38 8.96 -19.02
N GLY A 79 -10.27 7.99 -18.99
CA GLY A 79 -9.94 6.58 -18.75
C GLY A 79 -9.53 6.27 -17.31
N ARG A 80 -9.74 7.21 -16.36
CA ARG A 80 -9.45 6.97 -14.95
C ARG A 80 -10.59 6.20 -14.30
N MET A 81 -10.22 5.22 -13.49
CA MET A 81 -11.19 4.36 -12.82
C MET A 81 -11.33 4.75 -11.35
N TYR A 82 -12.56 4.87 -10.92
CA TYR A 82 -12.94 5.19 -9.55
C TYR A 82 -13.90 4.13 -9.02
N PRO A 83 -13.99 3.91 -7.68
CA PRO A 83 -15.07 3.12 -7.13
C PRO A 83 -16.42 3.76 -7.49
N TYR A 84 -17.44 2.96 -7.73
CA TYR A 84 -18.76 3.48 -8.09
C TYR A 84 -19.33 4.44 -7.05
N SER A 85 -19.04 4.19 -5.77
CA SER A 85 -19.38 5.08 -4.64
C SER A 85 -18.71 6.45 -4.70
N ASN A 86 -17.66 6.63 -5.48
CA ASN A 86 -16.81 7.84 -5.50
C ASN A 86 -16.13 8.17 -4.15
N GLN A 87 -15.97 7.18 -3.29
CA GLN A 87 -15.38 7.34 -1.95
C GLN A 87 -14.21 6.38 -1.78
N ALA A 88 -13.05 6.90 -1.38
CA ALA A 88 -11.86 6.09 -1.10
C ALA A 88 -12.08 5.13 0.09
N SER A 89 -12.93 5.51 1.03
CA SER A 89 -13.30 4.67 2.18
C SER A 89 -13.91 3.34 1.76
N SER A 90 -14.81 3.35 0.76
CA SER A 90 -15.43 2.09 0.30
C SER A 90 -14.41 1.11 -0.30
N VAL A 91 -13.34 1.61 -0.92
CA VAL A 91 -12.25 0.76 -1.38
C VAL A 91 -11.55 0.10 -0.19
N VAL A 92 -11.19 0.89 0.81
CA VAL A 92 -10.50 0.38 2.01
C VAL A 92 -11.37 -0.65 2.74
N GLU A 93 -12.66 -0.39 2.89
CA GLU A 93 -13.61 -1.31 3.53
C GLU A 93 -13.70 -2.66 2.79
N VAL A 94 -13.77 -2.64 1.45
CA VAL A 94 -13.79 -3.88 0.66
C VAL A 94 -12.51 -4.69 0.85
N PHE A 95 -11.35 -4.03 0.86
CA PHE A 95 -10.07 -4.71 1.10
C PHE A 95 -9.98 -5.27 2.53
N LYS A 96 -10.41 -4.50 3.56
CA LYS A 96 -10.45 -4.97 4.95
C LYS A 96 -11.34 -6.21 5.10
N ALA A 97 -12.56 -6.13 4.59
CA ALA A 97 -13.50 -7.26 4.62
C ALA A 97 -12.96 -8.51 3.90
N LYS A 98 -12.23 -8.30 2.79
CA LYS A 98 -11.59 -9.43 2.09
C LYS A 98 -10.45 -10.03 2.89
N CYS A 99 -9.64 -9.23 3.56
CA CYS A 99 -8.58 -9.73 4.45
C CYS A 99 -9.16 -10.56 5.58
N GLU A 100 -10.21 -10.07 6.23
CA GLU A 100 -10.91 -10.78 7.29
C GLU A 100 -11.47 -12.12 6.80
N LYS A 101 -12.21 -12.09 5.68
CA LYS A 101 -12.77 -13.31 5.07
C LYS A 101 -11.73 -14.37 4.72
N LEU A 102 -10.52 -13.95 4.34
CA LEU A 102 -9.41 -14.83 3.99
C LEU A 102 -8.54 -15.24 5.19
N GLY A 103 -8.82 -14.75 6.39
CA GLY A 103 -8.04 -15.03 7.58
C GLY A 103 -6.62 -14.48 7.50
N ILE A 104 -6.43 -13.31 6.90
CA ILE A 104 -5.15 -12.60 6.87
C ILE A 104 -4.97 -11.89 8.21
N GLU A 105 -3.88 -12.20 8.92
CA GLU A 105 -3.53 -11.52 10.16
C GLU A 105 -2.95 -10.13 9.85
N ILE A 106 -3.46 -9.09 10.50
CA ILE A 106 -2.98 -7.71 10.34
C ILE A 106 -2.55 -7.18 11.70
N LEU A 107 -1.27 -6.84 11.81
CA LEU A 107 -0.65 -6.26 13.01
C LEU A 107 -0.41 -4.78 12.76
N THR A 108 -1.32 -3.93 13.24
CA THR A 108 -1.17 -2.47 13.22
C THR A 108 -0.41 -1.96 14.45
N ASP A 109 0.03 -0.70 14.41
CA ASP A 109 0.87 -0.09 15.45
C ASP A 109 2.06 -0.99 15.80
N CYS A 110 2.67 -1.61 14.78
CA CYS A 110 3.75 -2.56 14.93
C CYS A 110 4.94 -2.14 14.05
N ASN A 111 6.01 -1.67 14.70
CA ASN A 111 7.19 -1.17 14.02
C ASN A 111 8.23 -2.26 13.81
N VAL A 112 8.59 -2.51 12.56
CA VAL A 112 9.72 -3.37 12.22
C VAL A 112 11.02 -2.60 12.40
N LYS A 113 11.86 -3.06 13.29
CA LYS A 113 13.18 -2.49 13.58
C LYS A 113 14.27 -3.09 12.70
N ASN A 114 14.16 -4.37 12.41
CA ASN A 114 15.15 -5.12 11.66
C ASN A 114 14.53 -6.39 11.07
N ALA A 115 15.19 -6.97 10.08
CA ALA A 115 14.92 -8.33 9.62
C ALA A 115 16.24 -8.97 9.16
N ASP A 116 16.39 -10.27 9.36
CA ASP A 116 17.47 -11.07 8.80
C ASP A 116 16.96 -12.44 8.34
N CYS A 117 17.83 -13.21 7.72
CA CYS A 117 17.54 -14.55 7.26
C CYS A 117 18.66 -15.47 7.69
N TYR A 118 18.32 -16.50 8.46
CA TYR A 118 19.23 -17.54 8.90
C TYR A 118 18.56 -18.91 8.70
N GLU A 119 19.28 -19.88 8.20
CA GLU A 119 18.78 -21.26 7.92
C GLU A 119 17.44 -21.28 7.15
N ASN A 120 17.31 -20.42 6.13
CA ASN A 120 16.10 -20.27 5.31
C ASN A 120 14.86 -19.76 6.08
N THR A 121 15.04 -19.22 7.28
CA THR A 121 13.98 -18.59 8.06
C THR A 121 14.24 -17.10 8.15
N PHE A 122 13.23 -16.29 7.85
CA PHE A 122 13.27 -14.86 8.10
C PHE A 122 12.85 -14.56 9.53
N HIS A 123 13.69 -13.80 10.24
CA HIS A 123 13.42 -13.30 11.59
C HIS A 123 13.13 -11.82 11.51
N ILE A 124 11.90 -11.41 11.78
CA ILE A 124 11.43 -10.04 11.72
C ILE A 124 11.33 -9.49 13.14
N TYR A 125 12.22 -8.55 13.47
CA TYR A 125 12.32 -7.92 14.80
C TYR A 125 11.40 -6.71 14.84
N THR A 126 10.39 -6.76 15.68
CA THR A 126 9.43 -5.67 15.87
C THR A 126 9.55 -5.08 17.29
N ASP A 127 8.83 -4.00 17.54
CA ASP A 127 8.63 -3.46 18.90
C ASP A 127 7.70 -4.33 19.77
N LYS A 128 7.02 -5.31 19.16
CA LYS A 128 6.11 -6.26 19.84
C LYS A 128 6.71 -7.67 19.97
N GLY A 129 7.93 -7.90 19.51
CA GLY A 129 8.59 -9.21 19.56
C GLY A 129 9.16 -9.63 18.21
N ILE A 130 9.58 -10.87 18.11
CA ILE A 130 10.15 -11.47 16.90
C ILE A 130 9.09 -12.33 16.23
N ILE A 131 9.00 -12.19 14.89
CA ILE A 131 8.10 -12.99 14.07
C ILE A 131 8.93 -13.75 13.05
N ASP A 132 8.82 -15.06 13.06
CA ASP A 132 9.51 -15.92 12.11
C ASP A 132 8.61 -16.24 10.91
N SER A 133 9.22 -16.37 9.72
CA SER A 133 8.50 -16.73 8.50
C SER A 133 9.39 -17.43 7.46
N ASP A 134 8.76 -18.22 6.58
CA ASP A 134 9.42 -18.85 5.45
C ASP A 134 9.69 -17.84 4.31
N TYR A 135 8.84 -16.83 4.17
CA TYR A 135 8.92 -15.80 3.13
C TYR A 135 8.70 -14.40 3.70
N LEU A 136 9.42 -13.44 3.14
CA LEU A 136 9.31 -12.02 3.49
C LEU A 136 9.04 -11.19 2.24
N ILE A 137 7.99 -10.36 2.30
CA ILE A 137 7.66 -9.37 1.27
C ILE A 137 7.83 -7.97 1.86
N LEU A 138 8.65 -7.13 1.21
CA LEU A 138 8.80 -5.73 1.56
C LEU A 138 7.85 -4.88 0.70
N ALA A 139 6.81 -4.34 1.31
CA ALA A 139 5.78 -3.51 0.68
C ALA A 139 5.62 -2.14 1.35
N THR A 140 6.70 -1.61 1.92
CA THR A 140 6.75 -0.40 2.76
C THR A 140 6.51 0.91 2.00
N GLY A 141 6.47 0.84 0.65
CA GLY A 141 6.37 2.03 -0.19
C GLY A 141 7.68 2.82 -0.29
N GLY A 142 7.58 4.04 -0.82
CA GLY A 142 8.73 4.93 -1.01
C GLY A 142 8.90 5.96 0.12
N LYS A 143 9.38 7.19 -0.24
CA LYS A 143 9.67 8.28 0.72
C LYS A 143 8.88 9.56 0.41
N SER A 144 7.75 9.47 -0.27
CA SER A 144 7.05 10.66 -0.77
C SER A 144 6.05 11.28 0.20
N GLN A 145 5.51 10.50 1.15
CA GLN A 145 4.45 10.94 2.06
C GLN A 145 4.61 10.29 3.45
N PRO A 146 5.58 10.73 4.28
CA PRO A 146 5.82 10.15 5.60
C PRO A 146 4.58 10.13 6.50
N PRO A 147 3.72 11.18 6.55
CA PRO A 147 2.52 11.16 7.39
C PRO A 147 1.48 10.10 6.98
N LEU A 148 1.58 9.59 5.75
CA LEU A 148 0.73 8.54 5.19
C LEU A 148 1.45 7.19 5.06
N GLY A 149 2.56 7.00 5.79
CA GLY A 149 3.28 5.73 5.90
C GLY A 149 4.41 5.52 4.88
N SER A 150 4.68 6.47 3.97
CA SER A 150 5.80 6.35 3.02
C SER A 150 6.99 7.19 3.47
N ASP A 151 7.70 6.71 4.48
CA ASP A 151 8.83 7.39 5.13
C ASP A 151 10.20 6.93 4.62
N GLY A 152 10.25 5.86 3.83
CA GLY A 152 11.47 5.27 3.28
C GLY A 152 12.15 4.25 4.18
N SER A 153 11.52 3.83 5.28
CA SER A 153 12.07 2.85 6.24
C SER A 153 12.46 1.53 5.59
N GLY A 154 11.72 1.06 4.60
CA GLY A 154 12.00 -0.19 3.90
C GLY A 154 13.29 -0.20 3.07
N TYR A 155 13.85 0.95 2.72
CA TYR A 155 15.10 0.99 1.96
C TYR A 155 16.30 0.43 2.74
N ALA A 156 16.32 0.62 4.05
CA ALA A 156 17.36 0.05 4.90
C ALA A 156 17.29 -1.47 4.92
N LEU A 157 16.09 -2.04 5.04
CA LEU A 157 15.84 -3.47 4.99
C LEU A 157 16.24 -4.06 3.62
N SER A 158 15.81 -3.41 2.52
CA SER A 158 16.17 -3.86 1.17
C SER A 158 17.69 -3.90 0.96
N LYS A 159 18.42 -2.87 1.42
CA LYS A 159 19.90 -2.86 1.35
C LYS A 159 20.52 -4.01 2.14
N LYS A 160 19.98 -4.33 3.31
CA LYS A 160 20.47 -5.42 4.15
C LYS A 160 20.35 -6.78 3.45
N PHE A 161 19.31 -6.97 2.63
CA PHE A 161 19.15 -8.16 1.78
C PHE A 161 19.91 -8.07 0.44
N GLY A 162 20.86 -7.14 0.31
CA GLY A 162 21.75 -7.04 -0.85
C GLY A 162 21.19 -6.24 -2.03
N HIS A 163 20.01 -5.64 -1.91
CA HIS A 163 19.43 -4.83 -2.99
C HIS A 163 20.10 -3.46 -3.10
N LYS A 164 20.35 -3.02 -4.32
CA LYS A 164 20.84 -1.67 -4.60
C LYS A 164 19.67 -0.70 -4.70
N ILE A 165 19.72 0.38 -3.95
CA ILE A 165 18.75 1.48 -4.02
C ILE A 165 19.34 2.59 -4.87
N THR A 166 18.65 2.94 -5.96
CA THR A 166 19.00 4.07 -6.82
C THR A 166 18.78 5.41 -6.10
N ALA A 167 19.40 6.47 -6.57
CA ALA A 167 19.19 7.82 -6.02
C ALA A 167 17.71 8.19 -6.11
N LEU A 168 17.16 8.70 -5.00
CA LEU A 168 15.77 9.13 -4.94
C LEU A 168 15.66 10.57 -5.44
N SER A 169 14.81 10.78 -6.45
CA SER A 169 14.50 12.10 -6.97
C SER A 169 12.99 12.33 -6.99
N PRO A 170 12.50 13.50 -6.55
CA PRO A 170 11.09 13.81 -6.64
C PRO A 170 10.69 14.02 -8.11
N ALA A 171 9.59 13.39 -8.54
CA ALA A 171 9.07 13.55 -9.90
C ALA A 171 8.00 14.64 -9.97
N LEU A 172 7.25 14.86 -8.88
CA LEU A 172 6.21 15.88 -8.77
C LEU A 172 6.34 16.57 -7.41
N VAL A 173 6.52 17.90 -7.44
CA VAL A 173 6.66 18.72 -6.24
C VAL A 173 5.74 19.93 -6.31
N GLN A 174 5.36 20.42 -5.13
CA GLN A 174 4.62 21.68 -5.02
C GLN A 174 5.56 22.87 -5.23
N LEU A 175 5.09 23.86 -5.99
CA LEU A 175 5.79 25.13 -6.07
C LEU A 175 5.55 25.94 -4.79
N LYS A 176 6.63 26.51 -4.26
CA LYS A 176 6.54 27.47 -3.15
C LYS A 176 6.48 28.89 -3.75
N SER A 177 5.57 29.70 -3.22
CA SER A 177 5.44 31.11 -3.63
C SER A 177 5.44 32.00 -2.40
N SER A 178 6.12 33.14 -2.48
CA SER A 178 6.09 34.21 -1.47
C SER A 178 4.86 35.11 -1.62
N SER A 179 4.07 34.95 -2.68
CA SER A 179 2.89 35.77 -2.94
C SER A 179 1.82 35.58 -1.87
N LYS A 180 1.34 36.72 -1.34
CA LYS A 180 0.23 36.73 -0.36
C LYS A 180 -1.07 36.17 -0.92
N HIS A 181 -1.27 36.25 -2.24
CA HIS A 181 -2.49 35.78 -2.92
C HIS A 181 -2.60 34.23 -2.96
N CYS A 182 -1.47 33.50 -2.90
CA CYS A 182 -1.51 32.03 -2.94
C CYS A 182 -2.31 31.42 -1.81
N ARG A 183 -2.39 32.06 -0.64
CA ARG A 183 -3.21 31.57 0.47
C ARG A 183 -4.70 31.69 0.19
N ALA A 184 -5.13 32.79 -0.45
CA ALA A 184 -6.52 33.04 -0.82
C ALA A 184 -7.00 32.09 -1.94
N LEU A 185 -6.08 31.59 -2.77
CA LEU A 185 -6.37 30.67 -3.89
C LEU A 185 -6.32 29.21 -3.49
N LYS A 186 -6.19 28.89 -2.20
CA LYS A 186 -6.16 27.49 -1.73
C LYS A 186 -7.44 26.75 -2.16
N GLY A 187 -7.27 25.64 -2.91
CA GLY A 187 -8.39 24.84 -3.41
C GLY A 187 -8.95 25.27 -4.76
N VAL A 188 -8.52 26.42 -5.30
CA VAL A 188 -8.89 26.84 -6.66
C VAL A 188 -8.13 26.01 -7.69
N ARG A 189 -8.85 25.52 -8.70
CA ARG A 189 -8.27 24.83 -9.86
C ARG A 189 -8.42 25.72 -11.08
N THR A 190 -7.34 25.93 -11.80
CA THR A 190 -7.36 26.51 -13.14
C THR A 190 -7.42 25.38 -14.18
N LYS A 191 -8.10 25.65 -15.29
CA LYS A 191 -8.05 24.79 -16.50
C LYS A 191 -6.85 25.17 -17.34
#